data_d89d3198078f458b1d29bf1049f189ee
#
_entry.id   d89d3198078f458b1d29bf1049f189ee
#
_cell.length_a   1.000
_cell.length_b   1.000
_cell.length_c   1.000
_cell.angle_alpha   90.00
_cell.angle_beta   90.00
_cell.angle_gamma   90.00
#
_symmetry.space_group_name_H-M   'P 1'
#
loop_
_entity.id
_entity.type
_entity.pdbx_description
1 polymer ?
#
loop_
_entity_poly.entity_id
_entity_poly.type
_entity_poly.pdbx_seq_one_letter_code
_entity_poly.pdbx_strand_id
1 'polypeptide(L)'
;MLSLQHSHGYSGSFLNYITMDNRFLDLIERSIKEHWDLPAFSDYNGHTFHFKDVARRIEKFHILLEHAGIKKGDKVAIVGRNSSNWAICFFGILAYGAVAVPILHEFKPDNIHHIVNHSGAKAVLAGSSNWENMNEKMMPDVKLFMMLDNFSIIECKN
;
A
#
# COMPACT_ATOMS: atom_id res chain seq x y z
N MET A 1 29.63 -52.48 22.69
CA MET A 1 29.89 -51.63 21.52
C MET A 1 28.56 -51.14 21.01
N LEU A 2 28.11 -50.00 21.47
CA LEU A 2 26.82 -49.41 21.15
C LEU A 2 27.04 -48.16 20.32
N SER A 3 26.60 -48.15 19.06
CA SER A 3 26.55 -46.99 18.22
C SER A 3 25.20 -46.33 18.38
N LEU A 4 25.15 -45.14 18.96
CA LEU A 4 24.01 -44.27 19.02
C LEU A 4 23.97 -43.41 17.79
N GLN A 5 23.08 -43.71 16.83
CA GLN A 5 22.66 -42.81 15.80
C GLN A 5 21.50 -41.96 16.34
N HIS A 6 21.71 -40.69 16.58
CA HIS A 6 20.65 -39.70 16.72
C HIS A 6 20.69 -38.80 15.46
N SER A 7 19.93 -39.18 14.48
CA SER A 7 19.60 -38.30 13.36
C SER A 7 18.35 -37.51 13.74
N HIS A 8 18.52 -36.30 14.23
CA HIS A 8 17.42 -35.36 14.33
C HIS A 8 17.21 -34.70 12.97
N GLY A 9 16.14 -35.12 12.29
CA GLY A 9 15.73 -34.56 11.02
C GLY A 9 15.14 -33.15 11.17
N TYR A 10 15.93 -32.14 10.91
CA TYR A 10 15.49 -30.75 10.71
C TYR A 10 15.69 -30.26 9.27
N SER A 11 15.74 -31.17 8.30
CA SER A 11 16.07 -30.77 6.93
C SER A 11 14.87 -30.50 6.01
N GLY A 12 13.62 -30.81 6.43
CA GLY A 12 12.45 -30.71 5.55
C GLY A 12 11.80 -29.32 5.49
N SER A 13 11.85 -28.53 6.57
CA SER A 13 11.13 -27.25 6.60
C SER A 13 11.95 -26.07 6.04
N PHE A 14 13.28 -26.11 6.17
CA PHE A 14 14.14 -25.02 5.71
C PHE A 14 14.32 -25.02 4.19
N LEU A 15 14.40 -26.18 3.57
CA LEU A 15 14.48 -26.33 2.10
C LEU A 15 13.17 -25.97 1.40
N ASN A 16 12.02 -26.21 2.03
CA ASN A 16 10.72 -25.76 1.50
C ASN A 16 10.57 -24.23 1.57
N TYR A 17 11.23 -23.55 2.50
CA TYR A 17 11.25 -22.08 2.55
C TYR A 17 12.07 -21.45 1.43
N ILE A 18 13.10 -22.14 0.92
CA ILE A 18 14.00 -21.64 -0.13
C ILE A 18 13.39 -21.85 -1.54
N THR A 19 12.52 -22.83 -1.69
CA THR A 19 11.89 -23.17 -3.00
C THR A 19 10.55 -22.48 -3.25
N MET A 20 9.95 -21.84 -2.25
CA MET A 20 8.78 -20.99 -2.47
C MET A 20 9.26 -19.63 -2.98
N ASP A 21 8.72 -19.22 -4.12
CA ASP A 21 8.87 -17.87 -4.68
C ASP A 21 8.14 -16.89 -3.74
N ASN A 22 8.75 -16.64 -2.56
CA ASN A 22 8.20 -15.85 -1.47
C ASN A 22 8.32 -14.35 -1.77
N ARG A 23 7.71 -13.90 -2.88
CA ARG A 23 7.56 -12.49 -3.12
C ARG A 23 6.69 -11.89 -2.01
N PHE A 24 7.02 -10.66 -1.63
CA PHE A 24 6.30 -9.93 -0.58
C PHE A 24 4.77 -9.96 -0.76
N LEU A 25 4.29 -9.76 -1.98
CA LEU A 25 2.86 -9.77 -2.31
C LEU A 25 2.21 -11.15 -2.13
N ASP A 26 2.94 -12.24 -2.40
CA ASP A 26 2.43 -13.61 -2.21
C ASP A 26 2.21 -13.90 -0.71
N LEU A 27 3.06 -13.34 0.16
CA LEU A 27 2.90 -13.41 1.62
C LEU A 27 1.66 -12.64 2.08
N ILE A 28 1.43 -11.44 1.54
CA ILE A 28 0.23 -10.64 1.87
C ILE A 28 -1.04 -11.34 1.40
N GLU A 29 -1.06 -11.83 0.17
CA GLU A 29 -2.20 -12.57 -0.38
C GLU A 29 -2.53 -13.82 0.45
N ARG A 30 -1.51 -14.59 0.83
CA ARG A 30 -1.66 -15.76 1.68
C ARG A 30 -2.22 -15.38 3.05
N SER A 31 -1.67 -14.34 3.70
CA SER A 31 -2.16 -13.86 4.99
C SER A 31 -3.64 -13.44 4.93
N ILE A 32 -4.05 -12.76 3.85
CA ILE A 32 -5.45 -12.40 3.64
C ILE A 32 -6.34 -13.66 3.53
N LYS A 33 -5.92 -14.66 2.75
CA LYS A 33 -6.69 -15.89 2.53
C LYS A 33 -6.82 -16.73 3.80
N GLU A 34 -5.72 -16.89 4.53
CA GLU A 34 -5.65 -17.76 5.71
C GLU A 34 -6.29 -17.13 6.96
N HIS A 35 -6.31 -15.79 7.05
CA HIS A 35 -6.73 -15.06 8.25
C HIS A 35 -7.91 -14.12 8.02
N TRP A 36 -8.77 -14.44 7.05
CA TRP A 36 -9.87 -13.60 6.54
C TRP A 36 -10.67 -12.84 7.58
N ASP A 37 -11.01 -13.50 8.70
CA ASP A 37 -11.82 -12.93 9.79
C ASP A 37 -11.00 -12.41 10.97
N LEU A 38 -9.66 -12.47 10.91
CA LEU A 38 -8.80 -11.97 11.98
C LEU A 38 -8.51 -10.47 11.81
N PRO A 39 -8.23 -9.75 12.92
CA PRO A 39 -7.74 -8.36 12.85
C PRO A 39 -6.43 -8.28 12.07
N ALA A 40 -6.32 -7.27 11.19
CA ALA A 40 -5.14 -7.00 10.38
C ALA A 40 -4.45 -5.70 10.79
N PHE A 41 -5.19 -4.60 10.84
CA PHE A 41 -4.69 -3.28 11.21
C PHE A 41 -5.62 -2.62 12.22
N SER A 42 -5.02 -1.88 13.16
CA SER A 42 -5.77 -1.07 14.12
C SER A 42 -5.13 0.30 14.26
N ASP A 43 -5.93 1.34 14.20
CA ASP A 43 -5.49 2.68 14.52
C ASP A 43 -5.59 2.90 16.04
N TYR A 44 -4.63 3.65 16.60
CA TYR A 44 -4.65 3.98 18.03
C TYR A 44 -5.92 4.74 18.39
N ASN A 45 -6.70 4.21 19.35
CA ASN A 45 -8.04 4.71 19.72
C ASN A 45 -9.02 4.81 18.53
N GLY A 46 -8.80 4.04 17.46
CA GLY A 46 -9.55 4.10 16.23
C GLY A 46 -10.14 2.76 15.81
N HIS A 47 -10.38 2.65 14.50
CA HIS A 47 -11.01 1.48 13.91
C HIS A 47 -10.03 0.31 13.75
N THR A 48 -10.53 -0.93 13.93
CA THR A 48 -9.81 -2.15 13.60
C THR A 48 -10.34 -2.73 12.29
N PHE A 49 -9.45 -2.90 11.32
CA PHE A 49 -9.74 -3.57 10.05
C PHE A 49 -9.35 -5.05 10.15
N HIS A 50 -10.23 -5.93 9.70
CA HIS A 50 -9.93 -7.34 9.50
C HIS A 50 -9.32 -7.57 8.12
N PHE A 51 -8.67 -8.72 7.90
CA PHE A 51 -8.05 -9.01 6.59
C PHE A 51 -9.06 -8.93 5.44
N LYS A 52 -10.30 -9.35 5.64
CA LYS A 52 -11.41 -9.17 4.67
C LYS A 52 -11.69 -7.72 4.31
N ASP A 53 -11.57 -6.80 5.28
CA ASP A 53 -11.81 -5.38 5.04
C ASP A 53 -10.65 -4.76 4.26
N VAL A 54 -9.42 -5.21 4.56
CA VAL A 54 -8.22 -4.84 3.80
C VAL A 54 -8.37 -5.27 2.34
N ALA A 55 -8.72 -6.55 2.09
CA ALA A 55 -8.91 -7.08 0.74
C ALA A 55 -9.95 -6.28 -0.06
N ARG A 56 -11.13 -6.03 0.53
CA ARG A 56 -12.21 -5.27 -0.11
C ARG A 56 -11.84 -3.82 -0.41
N ARG A 57 -11.04 -3.21 0.47
CA ARG A 57 -10.56 -1.83 0.25
C ARG A 57 -9.52 -1.77 -0.86
N ILE A 58 -8.60 -2.74 -0.90
CA ILE A 58 -7.63 -2.86 -1.99
C ILE A 58 -8.35 -3.04 -3.34
N GLU A 59 -9.35 -3.91 -3.40
CA GLU A 59 -10.14 -4.12 -4.62
C GLU A 59 -10.84 -2.84 -5.09
N LYS A 60 -11.52 -2.14 -4.19
CA LYS A 60 -12.16 -0.85 -4.51
C LYS A 60 -11.13 0.20 -4.97
N PHE A 61 -9.98 0.24 -4.33
CA PHE A 61 -8.90 1.15 -4.70
C PHE A 61 -8.36 0.83 -6.10
N HIS A 62 -8.22 -0.46 -6.46
CA HIS A 62 -7.81 -0.86 -7.81
C HIS A 62 -8.81 -0.38 -8.87
N ILE A 63 -10.11 -0.49 -8.62
CA ILE A 63 -11.16 0.02 -9.51
C ILE A 63 -11.00 1.53 -9.72
N LEU A 64 -10.71 2.30 -8.64
CA LEU A 64 -10.48 3.74 -8.76
C LEU A 64 -9.23 4.08 -9.57
N LEU A 65 -8.13 3.36 -9.37
CA LEU A 65 -6.90 3.55 -10.15
C LEU A 65 -7.15 3.25 -11.64
N GLU A 66 -7.85 2.18 -11.93
CA GLU A 66 -8.19 1.80 -13.30
C GLU A 66 -9.09 2.85 -13.96
N HIS A 67 -10.13 3.32 -13.27
CA HIS A 67 -11.02 4.39 -13.74
C HIS A 67 -10.27 5.69 -14.02
N ALA A 68 -9.29 6.04 -13.21
CA ALA A 68 -8.42 7.20 -13.41
C ALA A 68 -7.36 6.98 -14.50
N GLY A 69 -7.36 5.85 -15.20
CA GLY A 69 -6.41 5.54 -16.26
C GLY A 69 -4.97 5.36 -15.77
N ILE A 70 -4.80 4.98 -14.48
CA ILE A 70 -3.50 4.60 -13.92
C ILE A 70 -3.15 3.20 -14.43
N LYS A 71 -1.90 2.98 -14.81
CA LYS A 71 -1.41 1.72 -15.36
C LYS A 71 -0.36 1.07 -14.46
N LYS A 72 -0.12 -0.22 -14.68
CA LYS A 72 1.03 -0.91 -14.06
C LYS A 72 2.32 -0.18 -14.40
N GLY A 73 3.17 0.02 -13.40
CA GLY A 73 4.40 0.79 -13.52
C GLY A 73 4.24 2.31 -13.33
N ASP A 74 3.01 2.86 -13.37
CA ASP A 74 2.79 4.25 -13.01
C ASP A 74 3.10 4.49 -11.52
N LYS A 75 3.58 5.69 -11.22
CA LYS A 75 3.92 6.06 -9.86
C LYS A 75 2.72 6.70 -9.16
N VAL A 76 2.52 6.30 -7.91
CA VAL A 76 1.45 6.79 -7.03
C VAL A 76 2.10 7.35 -5.77
N ALA A 77 1.99 8.65 -5.56
CA ALA A 77 2.49 9.30 -4.36
C ALA A 77 1.52 9.10 -3.20
N ILE A 78 2.08 8.84 -2.02
CA ILE A 78 1.32 8.68 -0.79
C ILE A 78 1.95 9.54 0.30
N VAL A 79 1.19 10.52 0.80
CA VAL A 79 1.62 11.49 1.82
C VAL A 79 0.59 11.57 2.93
N GLY A 80 0.98 11.26 4.15
CA GLY A 80 0.08 11.28 5.30
C GLY A 80 0.72 10.59 6.50
N ARG A 81 0.10 10.75 7.65
CA ARG A 81 0.53 10.05 8.87
C ARG A 81 0.29 8.54 8.73
N ASN A 82 1.12 7.76 9.41
CA ASN A 82 0.94 6.32 9.49
C ASN A 82 -0.44 6.00 10.05
N SER A 83 -1.21 5.24 9.30
CA SER A 83 -2.56 4.81 9.64
C SER A 83 -2.87 3.48 8.93
N SER A 84 -3.93 2.82 9.35
CA SER A 84 -4.42 1.63 8.66
C SER A 84 -4.72 1.91 7.18
N ASN A 85 -5.33 3.04 6.87
CA ASN A 85 -5.59 3.45 5.49
C ASN A 85 -4.32 3.67 4.68
N TRP A 86 -3.28 4.25 5.30
CA TRP A 86 -1.97 4.42 4.66
C TRP A 86 -1.39 3.05 4.25
N ALA A 87 -1.40 2.08 5.19
CA ALA A 87 -0.90 0.74 4.93
C ALA A 87 -1.72 0.02 3.84
N ILE A 88 -3.06 0.13 3.89
CA ILE A 88 -3.96 -0.46 2.88
C ILE A 88 -3.67 0.12 1.50
N CYS A 89 -3.52 1.45 1.38
CA CYS A 89 -3.18 2.10 0.11
C CYS A 89 -1.80 1.66 -0.38
N PHE A 90 -0.80 1.61 0.50
CA PHE A 90 0.55 1.16 0.14
C PHE A 90 0.54 -0.25 -0.44
N PHE A 91 -0.10 -1.21 0.23
CA PHE A 91 -0.25 -2.57 -0.28
C PHE A 91 -1.09 -2.61 -1.57
N GLY A 92 -2.13 -1.79 -1.65
CA GLY A 92 -2.96 -1.68 -2.85
C GLY A 92 -2.17 -1.18 -4.05
N ILE A 93 -1.30 -0.17 -3.90
CA ILE A 93 -0.42 0.31 -4.97
C ILE A 93 0.48 -0.82 -5.47
N LEU A 94 1.13 -1.53 -4.54
CA LEU A 94 2.04 -2.62 -4.90
C LEU A 94 1.30 -3.79 -5.57
N ALA A 95 0.14 -4.17 -5.04
CA ALA A 95 -0.67 -5.26 -5.60
C ALA A 95 -1.27 -4.93 -6.98
N TYR A 96 -1.52 -3.64 -7.25
CA TYR A 96 -1.91 -3.16 -8.59
C TYR A 96 -0.77 -3.28 -9.62
N GLY A 97 0.46 -3.37 -9.14
CA GLY A 97 1.67 -3.32 -9.97
C GLY A 97 2.11 -1.90 -10.30
N ALA A 98 1.62 -0.91 -9.55
CA ALA A 98 2.10 0.46 -9.59
C ALA A 98 3.32 0.63 -8.66
N VAL A 99 3.99 1.76 -8.76
CA VAL A 99 5.17 2.10 -7.95
C VAL A 99 4.77 3.08 -6.87
N ALA A 100 4.90 2.69 -5.61
CA ALA A 100 4.65 3.59 -4.49
C ALA A 100 5.77 4.62 -4.34
N VAL A 101 5.39 5.89 -4.13
CA VAL A 101 6.28 7.01 -3.81
C VAL A 101 5.87 7.56 -2.44
N PRO A 102 6.35 6.95 -1.32
CA PRO A 102 6.05 7.44 0.01
C PRO A 102 6.72 8.79 0.25
N ILE A 103 5.95 9.75 0.77
CA ILE A 103 6.41 11.11 1.09
C ILE A 103 6.16 11.35 2.58
N LEU A 104 7.15 11.89 3.28
CA LEU A 104 7.02 12.22 4.70
C LEU A 104 5.96 13.30 4.90
N HIS A 105 5.05 13.08 5.83
CA HIS A 105 3.93 13.99 6.10
C HIS A 105 4.36 15.34 6.71
N GLU A 106 5.58 15.42 7.28
CA GLU A 106 6.16 16.66 7.80
C GLU A 106 6.75 17.56 6.72
N PHE A 107 6.84 17.11 5.47
CA PHE A 107 7.38 17.94 4.41
C PHE A 107 6.45 19.13 4.11
N LYS A 108 7.09 20.29 3.83
CA LYS A 108 6.36 21.48 3.39
C LYS A 108 5.68 21.24 2.04
N PRO A 109 4.56 21.92 1.76
CA PRO A 109 3.82 21.74 0.50
C PRO A 109 4.69 21.82 -0.75
N ASP A 110 5.60 22.80 -0.83
CA ASP A 110 6.47 22.95 -1.99
C ASP A 110 7.39 21.74 -2.21
N ASN A 111 7.88 21.13 -1.13
CA ASN A 111 8.68 19.92 -1.23
C ASN A 111 7.83 18.72 -1.69
N ILE A 112 6.58 18.62 -1.22
CA ILE A 112 5.65 17.59 -1.66
C ILE A 112 5.37 17.74 -3.16
N HIS A 113 5.02 18.98 -3.62
CA HIS A 113 4.79 19.27 -5.04
C HIS A 113 6.02 18.92 -5.88
N HIS A 114 7.21 19.28 -5.41
CA HIS A 114 8.47 18.96 -6.09
C HIS A 114 8.68 17.45 -6.24
N ILE A 115 8.49 16.67 -5.16
CA ILE A 115 8.67 15.20 -5.18
C ILE A 115 7.65 14.55 -6.11
N VAL A 116 6.38 14.96 -6.07
CA VAL A 116 5.32 14.46 -6.94
C VAL A 116 5.69 14.69 -8.41
N ASN A 117 6.07 15.92 -8.77
CA ASN A 117 6.45 16.26 -10.14
C ASN A 117 7.73 15.55 -10.57
N HIS A 118 8.77 15.56 -9.72
CA HIS A 118 10.06 14.94 -10.04
C HIS A 118 9.92 13.42 -10.21
N SER A 119 9.10 12.76 -9.40
CA SER A 119 8.83 11.34 -9.55
C SER A 119 8.01 11.02 -10.80
N GLY A 120 7.25 11.99 -11.33
CA GLY A 120 6.27 11.78 -12.40
C GLY A 120 5.05 11.00 -11.94
N ALA A 121 4.67 11.12 -10.65
CA ALA A 121 3.51 10.44 -10.10
C ALA A 121 2.22 10.81 -10.84
N LYS A 122 1.38 9.82 -11.11
CA LYS A 122 0.10 9.98 -11.82
C LYS A 122 -1.09 10.02 -10.87
N ALA A 123 -0.90 9.63 -9.63
CA ALA A 123 -1.90 9.78 -8.57
C ALA A 123 -1.24 10.26 -7.28
N VAL A 124 -2.01 10.99 -6.47
CA VAL A 124 -1.62 11.47 -5.15
C VAL A 124 -2.69 11.08 -4.14
N LEU A 125 -2.27 10.36 -3.11
CA LEU A 125 -3.07 10.01 -1.94
C LEU A 125 -2.59 10.85 -0.77
N ALA A 126 -3.42 11.78 -0.29
CA ALA A 126 -3.01 12.73 0.74
C ALA A 126 -3.88 12.64 1.99
N GLY A 127 -3.28 12.67 3.17
CA GLY A 127 -3.99 12.91 4.43
C GLY A 127 -4.57 14.32 4.47
N SER A 128 -5.70 14.52 5.16
CA SER A 128 -6.40 15.80 5.22
C SER A 128 -5.49 16.95 5.64
N SER A 129 -4.69 16.76 6.68
CA SER A 129 -3.76 17.79 7.18
C SER A 129 -2.68 18.20 6.17
N ASN A 130 -2.29 17.30 5.26
CA ASN A 130 -1.37 17.62 4.19
C ASN A 130 -2.11 18.31 3.05
N TRP A 131 -3.30 17.79 2.69
CA TRP A 131 -4.09 18.29 1.57
C TRP A 131 -4.50 19.76 1.73
N GLU A 132 -4.89 20.18 2.93
CA GLU A 132 -5.30 21.57 3.23
C GLU A 132 -4.28 22.63 2.78
N ASN A 133 -3.00 22.26 2.69
CA ASN A 133 -1.92 23.16 2.30
C ASN A 133 -1.33 22.86 0.91
N MET A 134 -1.85 21.83 0.22
CA MET A 134 -1.42 21.48 -1.12
C MET A 134 -2.22 22.23 -2.19
N ASN A 135 -1.63 22.34 -3.36
CA ASN A 135 -2.27 22.97 -4.53
C ASN A 135 -2.14 22.04 -5.74
N GLU A 136 -3.26 21.48 -6.18
CA GLU A 136 -3.32 20.53 -7.30
C GLU A 136 -2.82 21.14 -8.63
N LYS A 137 -2.92 22.47 -8.78
CA LYS A 137 -2.42 23.18 -9.98
C LYS A 137 -0.90 23.14 -10.09
N MET A 138 -0.21 22.93 -8.96
CA MET A 138 1.25 22.76 -8.93
C MET A 138 1.69 21.35 -9.34
N MET A 139 0.74 20.42 -9.58
CA MET A 139 0.99 19.03 -9.97
C MET A 139 0.17 18.68 -11.22
N PRO A 140 0.47 19.30 -12.38
CA PRO A 140 -0.38 19.25 -13.58
C PRO A 140 -0.50 17.84 -14.19
N ASP A 141 0.51 17.00 -14.03
CA ASP A 141 0.55 15.64 -14.61
C ASP A 141 -0.19 14.58 -13.78
N VAL A 142 -0.69 14.97 -12.59
CA VAL A 142 -1.46 14.09 -11.72
C VAL A 142 -2.88 13.98 -12.24
N LYS A 143 -3.35 12.73 -12.40
CA LYS A 143 -4.69 12.41 -12.90
C LYS A 143 -5.70 12.18 -11.78
N LEU A 144 -5.24 11.67 -10.63
CA LEU A 144 -6.10 11.34 -9.50
C LEU A 144 -5.56 11.95 -8.21
N PHE A 145 -6.41 12.72 -7.53
CA PHE A 145 -6.20 13.15 -6.16
C PHE A 145 -7.26 12.50 -5.26
N MET A 146 -6.82 11.81 -4.22
CA MET A 146 -7.70 11.08 -3.30
C MET A 146 -7.30 11.34 -1.86
N MET A 147 -8.32 11.48 -0.99
CA MET A 147 -8.11 11.56 0.47
C MET A 147 -7.75 10.20 1.04
N LEU A 148 -6.63 10.15 1.78
CA LEU A 148 -6.15 8.95 2.45
C LEU A 148 -7.06 8.53 3.60
N ASP A 149 -7.68 9.50 4.27
CA ASP A 149 -8.45 9.26 5.50
C ASP A 149 -9.75 8.47 5.26
N ASN A 150 -10.39 8.65 4.10
CA ASN A 150 -11.72 8.09 3.81
C ASN A 150 -11.90 7.55 2.39
N PHE A 151 -10.85 7.58 1.56
CA PHE A 151 -10.86 7.16 0.15
C PHE A 151 -11.77 8.00 -0.74
N SER A 152 -12.14 9.23 -0.32
CA SER A 152 -12.89 10.13 -1.19
C SER A 152 -12.02 10.68 -2.31
N ILE A 153 -12.59 10.73 -3.50
CA ILE A 153 -11.95 11.37 -4.67
C ILE A 153 -12.06 12.89 -4.49
N ILE A 154 -10.93 13.59 -4.61
CA ILE A 154 -10.88 15.04 -4.61
C ILE A 154 -11.01 15.54 -6.05
N GLU A 155 -10.19 15.00 -6.94
CA GLU A 155 -10.20 15.31 -8.36
C GLU A 155 -9.79 14.07 -9.16
N CYS A 156 -10.46 13.84 -10.29
CA CYS A 156 -10.08 12.83 -11.27
C CYS A 156 -10.14 13.47 -12.66
N LYS A 157 -8.99 13.58 -13.32
CA LYS A 157 -8.84 14.13 -14.68
C LYS A 157 -8.89 12.96 -15.65
N ASN A 158 -9.95 12.85 -16.42
CA ASN A 158 -10.10 11.89 -17.51
C ASN A 158 -9.55 12.47 -18.81
#